data_4f6bb4efc9686df4115ff59fae212617
#
_entry.id   4f6bb4efc9686df4115ff59fae212617
#
_cell.length_a   1.000
_cell.length_b   1.000
_cell.length_c   1.000
_cell.angle_alpha   90.00
_cell.angle_beta   90.00
_cell.angle_gamma   90.00
#
_symmetry.space_group_name_H-M   'P 1'
#
loop_
_entity.id
_entity.type
_entity.pdbx_description
1 polymer ?
#
loop_
_entity_poly.entity_id
_entity_poly.type
_entity_poly.pdbx_seq_one_letter_code
_entity_poly.pdbx_strand_id
1 'polypeptide(L)'
;MGLDAKTLKHRLTHDTQKEFGGTLGAVCIPIFLPLTVLFLISLSRSPDASVLQWPPSLPSYNQLLDPLAPVLLLGWIALHVLLYHLPCGKVSEGLVLRDGTRLKYPINGFHGLCVSAALLILLVCLGAPLGYVFELLLPLAASAIAVSFLLSIYLYVRSFWAPSHALALGGNTGNPLYDFFIGRELNPRIGSFDLKYFCELRPGLIGWVVINFGMLMKEVELRGSPSLAMMLVNSFQLLYVADALWNEEAVLTTMDIVHDGFGFMLVFGDLAWVPFTYGLQAAFLVVHPQTLSWLKAMFILSLNGIGYYIFRKSNSQKNQFRRDPTHPTVTGLETIATATGKRLLVSGWWGFVRHPNYLGDLLMALAWSLPCGFSHILPYFYVIYFTVLLVHREARDERQCKAKYGLAWDTYCHRVPYRIFPYIY
;
A
#
# COMPACT_ATOMS: atom_id res chain seq x y z
N MET A 1 -2.81 -44.52 13.13
CA MET A 1 -1.75 -44.38 12.11
C MET A 1 -1.13 -43.01 12.29
N GLY A 2 -0.05 -42.91 13.08
CA GLY A 2 0.60 -41.66 13.43
C GLY A 2 1.42 -41.17 12.25
N LEU A 3 1.14 -39.97 11.77
CA LEU A 3 2.01 -39.26 10.85
C LEU A 3 3.35 -38.99 11.56
N ASP A 4 4.46 -39.37 10.92
CA ASP A 4 5.80 -39.24 11.42
C ASP A 4 6.08 -37.74 11.76
N ALA A 5 6.66 -37.48 12.93
CA ALA A 5 6.95 -36.11 13.41
C ALA A 5 7.79 -35.29 12.42
N LYS A 6 8.61 -35.95 11.56
CA LYS A 6 9.32 -35.32 10.45
C LYS A 6 8.37 -34.79 9.36
N THR A 7 7.34 -35.58 9.03
CA THR A 7 6.31 -35.20 8.02
C THR A 7 5.41 -34.07 8.53
N LEU A 8 5.12 -34.06 9.85
CA LEU A 8 4.39 -32.98 10.50
C LEU A 8 5.24 -31.69 10.55
N LYS A 9 6.53 -31.83 10.87
CA LYS A 9 7.49 -30.71 10.89
C LYS A 9 7.72 -30.12 9.48
N HIS A 10 7.71 -30.97 8.43
CA HIS A 10 7.83 -30.55 7.03
C HIS A 10 6.56 -29.84 6.53
N ARG A 11 5.34 -30.27 6.96
CA ARG A 11 4.08 -29.59 6.66
C ARG A 11 3.93 -28.24 7.36
N LEU A 12 4.56 -28.04 8.51
CA LEU A 12 4.56 -26.79 9.26
C LEU A 12 5.58 -25.75 8.72
N THR A 13 6.44 -26.16 7.77
CA THR A 13 7.49 -25.29 7.21
C THR A 13 7.21 -24.81 5.79
N HIS A 14 6.21 -25.37 5.10
CA HIS A 14 5.89 -24.97 3.71
C HIS A 14 4.37 -24.80 3.54
N ASP A 15 3.95 -23.59 3.20
CA ASP A 15 2.63 -23.38 2.63
C ASP A 15 2.73 -23.80 1.15
N THR A 16 2.00 -24.85 0.80
CA THR A 16 2.02 -25.43 -0.56
C THR A 16 1.11 -24.70 -1.53
N GLN A 17 0.29 -23.76 -1.05
CA GLN A 17 -0.59 -22.96 -1.90
C GLN A 17 0.17 -21.75 -2.47
N LYS A 18 0.51 -21.83 -3.75
CA LYS A 18 1.07 -20.68 -4.47
C LYS A 18 -0.02 -19.67 -4.79
N GLU A 19 0.20 -18.43 -4.40
CA GLU A 19 -0.66 -17.29 -4.68
C GLU A 19 -0.29 -16.56 -5.98
N PHE A 20 -1.03 -15.54 -6.36
CA PHE A 20 -0.77 -14.68 -7.55
C PHE A 20 -0.60 -15.45 -8.87
N GLY A 21 -1.32 -16.55 -9.07
CA GLY A 21 -1.18 -17.38 -10.26
C GLY A 21 0.04 -18.31 -10.27
N GLY A 22 0.66 -18.50 -9.12
CA GLY A 22 1.79 -19.42 -8.93
C GLY A 22 3.04 -18.98 -9.67
N THR A 23 3.77 -19.94 -10.23
CA THR A 23 5.03 -19.68 -10.96
C THR A 23 4.81 -18.82 -12.20
N LEU A 24 3.70 -18.99 -12.92
CA LEU A 24 3.39 -18.17 -14.10
C LEU A 24 3.21 -16.70 -13.71
N GLY A 25 2.44 -16.42 -12.66
CA GLY A 25 2.29 -15.07 -12.14
C GLY A 25 3.62 -14.48 -11.67
N ALA A 26 4.44 -15.27 -10.96
CA ALA A 26 5.75 -14.84 -10.50
C ALA A 26 6.73 -14.47 -11.63
N VAL A 27 6.53 -15.00 -12.85
CA VAL A 27 7.29 -14.61 -14.05
C VAL A 27 6.67 -13.40 -14.74
N CYS A 28 5.35 -13.42 -14.93
CA CYS A 28 4.67 -12.38 -15.70
C CYS A 28 4.60 -11.04 -14.97
N ILE A 29 4.30 -11.04 -13.67
CA ILE A 29 4.10 -9.82 -12.90
C ILE A 29 5.37 -8.93 -12.89
N PRO A 30 6.60 -9.44 -12.63
CA PRO A 30 7.81 -8.62 -12.69
C PRO A 30 8.13 -8.01 -14.06
N ILE A 31 7.54 -8.51 -15.12
CA ILE A 31 7.69 -7.96 -16.48
C ILE A 31 6.60 -6.92 -16.73
N PHE A 32 5.34 -7.27 -16.49
CA PHE A 32 4.21 -6.42 -16.89
C PHE A 32 3.98 -5.24 -15.94
N LEU A 33 4.22 -5.36 -14.62
CA LEU A 33 4.00 -4.22 -13.73
C LEU A 33 4.92 -3.03 -14.00
N PRO A 34 6.25 -3.20 -14.21
CA PRO A 34 7.11 -2.08 -14.61
C PRO A 34 6.65 -1.40 -15.90
N LEU A 35 6.29 -2.19 -16.91
CA LEU A 35 5.77 -1.66 -18.18
C LEU A 35 4.45 -0.89 -17.96
N THR A 36 3.59 -1.40 -17.08
CA THR A 36 2.33 -0.73 -16.73
C THR A 36 2.58 0.62 -16.04
N VAL A 37 3.53 0.70 -15.11
CA VAL A 37 3.89 1.97 -14.44
C VAL A 37 4.34 3.00 -15.47
N LEU A 38 5.30 2.64 -16.34
CA LEU A 38 5.82 3.54 -17.36
C LEU A 38 4.75 3.96 -18.38
N PHE A 39 3.89 3.03 -18.77
CA PHE A 39 2.76 3.30 -19.67
C PHE A 39 1.76 4.27 -19.04
N LEU A 40 1.33 4.04 -17.82
CA LEU A 40 0.36 4.89 -17.12
C LEU A 40 0.88 6.32 -16.93
N ILE A 41 2.16 6.46 -16.55
CA ILE A 41 2.80 7.78 -16.43
C ILE A 41 2.86 8.47 -17.81
N SER A 42 3.29 7.77 -18.85
CA SER A 42 3.33 8.33 -20.21
C SER A 42 1.96 8.80 -20.65
N LEU A 43 0.93 7.99 -20.38
CA LEU A 43 -0.44 8.29 -20.70
C LEU A 43 -0.98 9.51 -19.93
N SER A 44 -0.66 9.63 -18.64
CA SER A 44 -1.09 10.77 -17.82
C SER A 44 -0.51 12.11 -18.28
N ARG A 45 0.61 12.07 -19.01
CA ARG A 45 1.28 13.23 -19.58
C ARG A 45 0.90 13.50 -21.04
N SER A 46 0.15 12.59 -21.66
CA SER A 46 -0.32 12.73 -23.04
C SER A 46 -1.54 13.66 -23.11
N PRO A 47 -1.66 14.54 -24.13
CA PRO A 47 -2.85 15.35 -24.36
C PRO A 47 -4.13 14.53 -24.54
N ASP A 48 -4.03 13.34 -25.12
CA ASP A 48 -5.21 12.48 -25.38
C ASP A 48 -5.57 11.59 -24.20
N ALA A 49 -4.62 11.23 -23.35
CA ALA A 49 -4.77 10.35 -22.16
C ALA A 49 -5.67 9.10 -22.37
N SER A 50 -5.75 8.60 -23.61
CA SER A 50 -6.63 7.51 -24.01
C SER A 50 -5.97 6.14 -23.78
N VAL A 51 -6.54 5.34 -22.90
CA VAL A 51 -6.10 3.94 -22.67
C VAL A 51 -6.41 3.01 -23.84
N LEU A 52 -7.23 3.46 -24.80
CA LEU A 52 -7.64 2.69 -25.99
C LEU A 52 -6.73 2.93 -27.20
N GLN A 53 -5.75 3.81 -27.09
CA GLN A 53 -4.82 4.07 -28.18
C GLN A 53 -3.92 2.85 -28.42
N TRP A 54 -4.01 2.27 -29.62
CA TRP A 54 -3.21 1.13 -30.04
C TRP A 54 -2.42 1.45 -31.32
N PRO A 55 -1.13 1.15 -31.40
CA PRO A 55 -0.27 0.59 -30.36
C PRO A 55 0.00 1.59 -29.22
N PRO A 56 0.23 1.10 -27.98
CA PRO A 56 0.52 1.99 -26.86
C PRO A 56 1.81 2.77 -27.12
N SER A 57 1.78 4.08 -26.91
CA SER A 57 2.97 4.93 -26.99
C SER A 57 3.88 4.63 -25.77
N LEU A 58 4.81 3.70 -25.94
CA LEU A 58 5.83 3.48 -24.91
C LEU A 58 6.84 4.66 -24.93
N PRO A 59 7.31 5.08 -23.75
CA PRO A 59 8.30 6.16 -23.67
C PRO A 59 9.58 5.76 -24.40
N SER A 60 10.19 6.70 -25.10
CA SER A 60 11.48 6.50 -25.73
C SER A 60 12.60 6.34 -24.67
N TYR A 61 13.67 5.64 -25.04
CA TYR A 61 14.81 5.44 -24.13
C TYR A 61 15.34 6.75 -23.54
N ASN A 62 15.43 7.81 -24.34
CA ASN A 62 15.88 9.12 -23.88
C ASN A 62 14.96 9.77 -22.84
N GLN A 63 13.68 9.43 -22.83
CA GLN A 63 12.72 9.93 -21.84
C GLN A 63 12.81 9.19 -20.49
N LEU A 64 13.44 8.03 -20.46
CA LEU A 64 13.62 7.21 -19.25
C LEU A 64 14.93 7.53 -18.53
N LEU A 65 15.88 8.17 -19.21
CA LEU A 65 17.22 8.41 -18.69
C LEU A 65 17.42 9.91 -18.41
N ASP A 66 17.57 10.22 -17.15
CA ASP A 66 18.03 11.50 -16.66
C ASP A 66 18.95 11.22 -15.46
N PRO A 67 20.22 11.64 -15.48
CA PRO A 67 21.17 11.36 -14.39
C PRO A 67 20.78 11.98 -13.06
N LEU A 68 19.92 13.02 -13.05
CA LEU A 68 19.42 13.63 -11.85
C LEU A 68 18.40 12.72 -11.11
N ALA A 69 17.62 11.94 -11.85
CA ALA A 69 16.57 11.11 -11.26
C ALA A 69 17.11 10.06 -10.26
N PRO A 70 18.11 9.21 -10.58
CA PRO A 70 18.66 8.28 -9.61
C PRO A 70 19.35 8.98 -8.44
N VAL A 71 19.95 10.15 -8.63
CA VAL A 71 20.58 10.93 -7.55
C VAL A 71 19.50 11.42 -6.58
N LEU A 72 18.41 11.99 -7.08
CA LEU A 72 17.28 12.43 -6.25
C LEU A 72 16.62 11.26 -5.52
N LEU A 73 16.39 10.15 -6.20
CA LEU A 73 15.78 8.97 -5.58
C LEU A 73 16.66 8.38 -4.48
N LEU A 74 17.95 8.19 -4.74
CA LEU A 74 18.89 7.66 -3.73
C LEU A 74 19.08 8.64 -2.57
N GLY A 75 19.15 9.95 -2.85
CA GLY A 75 19.18 10.98 -1.82
C GLY A 75 17.92 10.97 -0.96
N TRP A 76 16.75 10.78 -1.56
CA TRP A 76 15.47 10.64 -0.88
C TRP A 76 15.46 9.41 0.04
N ILE A 77 15.87 8.23 -0.47
CA ILE A 77 15.98 7.01 0.32
C ILE A 77 16.97 7.21 1.48
N ALA A 78 18.13 7.78 1.22
CA ALA A 78 19.14 8.06 2.25
C ALA A 78 18.62 9.00 3.33
N LEU A 79 17.91 10.06 2.97
CA LEU A 79 17.25 10.96 3.93
C LEU A 79 16.30 10.17 4.85
N HIS A 80 15.46 9.32 4.27
CA HIS A 80 14.52 8.53 5.07
C HIS A 80 15.18 7.45 5.93
N VAL A 81 16.30 6.88 5.50
CA VAL A 81 17.15 6.02 6.34
C VAL A 81 17.67 6.79 7.55
N LEU A 82 18.17 8.01 7.36
CA LEU A 82 18.60 8.86 8.48
C LEU A 82 17.45 9.18 9.43
N LEU A 83 16.28 9.57 8.88
CA LEU A 83 15.09 9.87 9.69
C LEU A 83 14.56 8.65 10.46
N TYR A 84 14.72 7.44 9.90
CA TYR A 84 14.35 6.19 10.59
C TYR A 84 15.18 5.99 11.86
N HIS A 85 16.45 6.34 11.84
CA HIS A 85 17.36 6.17 12.97
C HIS A 85 17.30 7.29 14.01
N LEU A 86 16.53 8.36 13.76
CA LEU A 86 16.36 9.41 14.75
C LEU A 86 15.64 8.85 16.00
N PRO A 87 16.15 9.18 17.21
CA PRO A 87 15.56 8.71 18.46
C PRO A 87 14.30 9.51 18.84
N CYS A 88 13.36 9.64 17.91
CA CYS A 88 12.06 10.28 18.11
C CYS A 88 10.93 9.26 17.99
N GLY A 89 9.80 9.55 18.62
CA GLY A 89 8.66 8.64 18.70
C GLY A 89 8.84 7.53 19.75
N LYS A 90 7.96 6.55 19.70
CA LYS A 90 8.00 5.37 20.59
C LYS A 90 8.57 4.16 19.85
N VAL A 91 9.01 3.17 20.62
CA VAL A 91 9.37 1.85 20.09
C VAL A 91 8.24 0.89 20.42
N SER A 92 7.72 0.19 19.42
CA SER A 92 6.67 -0.83 19.59
C SER A 92 7.20 -2.21 19.24
N GLU A 93 6.63 -3.22 19.89
CA GLU A 93 6.96 -4.63 19.62
C GLU A 93 5.97 -5.21 18.62
N GLY A 94 6.51 -5.92 17.63
CA GLY A 94 5.73 -6.72 16.69
C GLY A 94 5.10 -7.96 17.32
N LEU A 95 4.45 -8.77 16.51
CA LEU A 95 3.89 -10.05 16.96
C LEU A 95 5.02 -11.03 17.30
N VAL A 96 4.67 -12.04 18.11
CA VAL A 96 5.60 -13.11 18.49
C VAL A 96 5.97 -13.92 17.25
N LEU A 97 7.27 -14.05 16.99
CA LEU A 97 7.84 -14.87 15.92
C LEU A 97 7.85 -16.35 16.31
N ARG A 98 8.23 -17.23 15.39
CA ARG A 98 8.26 -18.68 15.59
C ARG A 98 9.26 -19.15 16.66
N ASP A 99 10.31 -18.38 16.87
CA ASP A 99 11.32 -18.61 17.91
C ASP A 99 10.90 -18.07 19.30
N GLY A 100 9.70 -17.49 19.40
CA GLY A 100 9.17 -16.89 20.63
C GLY A 100 9.64 -15.45 20.88
N THR A 101 10.49 -14.89 20.02
CA THR A 101 10.98 -13.51 20.16
C THR A 101 10.01 -12.50 19.58
N ARG A 102 10.21 -11.20 19.88
CA ARG A 102 9.49 -10.08 19.29
C ARG A 102 10.49 -9.09 18.71
N LEU A 103 10.20 -8.64 17.50
CA LEU A 103 10.98 -7.59 16.86
C LEU A 103 10.51 -6.21 17.34
N LYS A 104 11.47 -5.30 17.53
CA LYS A 104 11.19 -3.91 17.91
C LYS A 104 11.22 -3.02 16.68
N TYR A 105 10.29 -2.05 16.64
CA TYR A 105 10.08 -1.13 15.52
C TYR A 105 9.99 0.30 16.03
N PRO A 106 10.75 1.25 15.45
CA PRO A 106 10.61 2.67 15.77
C PRO A 106 9.33 3.22 15.09
N ILE A 107 8.45 3.80 15.89
CA ILE A 107 7.23 4.44 15.41
C ILE A 107 7.51 5.93 15.22
N ASN A 108 8.09 6.27 14.09
CA ASN A 108 8.52 7.65 13.77
C ASN A 108 8.27 8.07 12.31
N GLY A 109 7.46 7.30 11.56
CA GLY A 109 7.13 7.63 10.16
C GLY A 109 6.39 8.95 10.02
N PHE A 110 5.50 9.28 10.96
CA PHE A 110 4.82 10.58 10.96
C PHE A 110 5.80 11.75 11.15
N HIS A 111 6.84 11.60 11.95
CA HIS A 111 7.92 12.60 12.07
C HIS A 111 8.67 12.74 10.73
N GLY A 112 8.89 11.60 10.04
CA GLY A 112 9.47 11.63 8.69
C GLY A 112 8.63 12.44 7.70
N LEU A 113 7.29 12.29 7.74
CA LEU A 113 6.38 13.13 6.94
C LEU A 113 6.47 14.60 7.30
N CYS A 114 6.49 14.95 8.59
CA CYS A 114 6.61 16.34 9.03
C CYS A 114 7.94 16.98 8.59
N VAL A 115 9.05 16.27 8.72
CA VAL A 115 10.37 16.77 8.27
C VAL A 115 10.37 16.95 6.75
N SER A 116 9.79 16.00 6.00
CA SER A 116 9.65 16.11 4.54
C SER A 116 8.81 17.31 4.12
N ALA A 117 7.69 17.56 4.82
CA ALA A 117 6.85 18.73 4.57
C ALA A 117 7.60 20.05 4.88
N ALA A 118 8.33 20.11 6.00
CA ALA A 118 9.14 21.26 6.35
C ALA A 118 10.24 21.53 5.31
N LEU A 119 10.89 20.47 4.81
CA LEU A 119 11.88 20.58 3.72
C LEU A 119 11.24 21.12 2.44
N LEU A 120 10.06 20.63 2.05
CA LEU A 120 9.34 21.13 0.87
C LEU A 120 8.99 22.63 1.02
N ILE A 121 8.49 23.04 2.18
CA ILE A 121 8.18 24.45 2.47
C ILE A 121 9.46 25.29 2.35
N LEU A 122 10.57 24.85 2.93
CA LEU A 122 11.86 25.52 2.82
C LEU A 122 12.30 25.66 1.36
N LEU A 123 12.20 24.59 0.57
CA LEU A 123 12.56 24.62 -0.85
C LEU A 123 11.67 25.60 -1.65
N VAL A 124 10.38 25.68 -1.35
CA VAL A 124 9.48 26.69 -1.95
C VAL A 124 9.93 28.10 -1.58
N CYS A 125 10.24 28.36 -0.30
CA CYS A 125 10.71 29.67 0.16
C CYS A 125 12.05 30.08 -0.49
N LEU A 126 12.89 29.10 -0.82
CA LEU A 126 14.16 29.33 -1.52
C LEU A 126 13.99 29.44 -3.05
N GLY A 127 12.78 29.32 -3.57
CA GLY A 127 12.49 29.42 -5.00
C GLY A 127 12.91 28.19 -5.82
N ALA A 128 13.05 27.02 -5.18
CA ALA A 128 13.37 25.79 -5.89
C ALA A 128 12.27 25.39 -6.87
N PRO A 129 12.58 24.94 -8.11
CA PRO A 129 11.60 24.60 -9.13
C PRO A 129 10.98 23.23 -8.88
N LEU A 130 10.14 23.09 -7.83
CA LEU A 130 9.55 21.79 -7.45
C LEU A 130 8.63 21.23 -8.53
N GLY A 131 8.05 22.06 -9.40
CA GLY A 131 7.29 21.62 -10.56
C GLY A 131 8.09 20.76 -11.55
N TYR A 132 9.43 20.85 -11.51
CA TYR A 132 10.32 20.03 -12.34
C TYR A 132 10.20 18.51 -12.07
N VAL A 133 9.64 18.12 -10.93
CA VAL A 133 9.29 16.71 -10.64
C VAL A 133 8.35 16.13 -11.71
N PHE A 134 7.48 16.94 -12.32
CA PHE A 134 6.64 16.51 -13.43
C PHE A 134 7.46 16.06 -14.65
N GLU A 135 8.53 16.78 -14.97
CA GLU A 135 9.44 16.44 -16.08
C GLU A 135 10.22 15.16 -15.76
N LEU A 136 10.65 15.00 -14.52
CA LEU A 136 11.41 13.85 -14.03
C LEU A 136 10.57 12.62 -13.71
N LEU A 137 9.24 12.65 -13.85
CA LEU A 137 8.36 11.58 -13.36
C LEU A 137 8.70 10.22 -13.98
N LEU A 138 8.94 10.16 -15.30
CA LEU A 138 9.35 8.93 -16.00
C LEU A 138 10.77 8.47 -15.60
N PRO A 139 11.81 9.31 -15.62
CA PRO A 139 13.14 8.92 -15.15
C PRO A 139 13.18 8.47 -13.68
N LEU A 140 12.40 9.14 -12.80
CA LEU A 140 12.28 8.72 -11.39
C LEU A 140 11.63 7.35 -11.27
N ALA A 141 10.54 7.09 -12.02
CA ALA A 141 9.90 5.79 -12.03
C ALA A 141 10.84 4.69 -12.57
N ALA A 142 11.57 4.96 -13.67
CA ALA A 142 12.56 4.03 -14.21
C ALA A 142 13.67 3.74 -13.19
N SER A 143 14.17 4.76 -12.48
CA SER A 143 15.15 4.61 -11.41
C SER A 143 14.60 3.79 -10.23
N ALA A 144 13.35 4.03 -9.82
CA ALA A 144 12.69 3.27 -8.75
C ALA A 144 12.47 1.81 -9.13
N ILE A 145 12.12 1.52 -10.39
CA ILE A 145 12.02 0.16 -10.92
C ILE A 145 13.39 -0.52 -10.84
N ALA A 146 14.46 0.14 -11.29
CA ALA A 146 15.81 -0.41 -11.23
C ALA A 146 16.25 -0.70 -9.78
N VAL A 147 16.02 0.24 -8.86
CA VAL A 147 16.32 0.05 -7.43
C VAL A 147 15.50 -1.11 -6.85
N SER A 148 14.23 -1.26 -7.25
CA SER A 148 13.37 -2.35 -6.79
C SER A 148 13.93 -3.72 -7.23
N PHE A 149 14.39 -3.86 -8.46
CA PHE A 149 15.05 -5.09 -8.93
C PHE A 149 16.35 -5.37 -8.18
N LEU A 150 17.21 -4.37 -8.03
CA LEU A 150 18.49 -4.52 -7.34
C LEU A 150 18.29 -4.92 -5.87
N LEU A 151 17.36 -4.28 -5.18
CA LEU A 151 17.03 -4.63 -3.80
C LEU A 151 16.43 -6.04 -3.72
N SER A 152 15.55 -6.43 -4.64
CA SER A 152 14.95 -7.77 -4.66
C SER A 152 15.99 -8.86 -4.90
N ILE A 153 16.96 -8.62 -5.79
CA ILE A 153 18.10 -9.54 -6.02
C ILE A 153 18.93 -9.65 -4.74
N TYR A 154 19.27 -8.52 -4.12
CA TYR A 154 20.01 -8.52 -2.85
C TYR A 154 19.29 -9.34 -1.77
N LEU A 155 17.98 -9.11 -1.58
CA LEU A 155 17.16 -9.82 -0.59
C LEU A 155 17.11 -11.32 -0.87
N TYR A 156 16.94 -11.70 -2.13
CA TYR A 156 16.92 -13.10 -2.54
C TYR A 156 18.26 -13.78 -2.26
N VAL A 157 19.38 -13.16 -2.66
CA VAL A 157 20.71 -13.70 -2.43
C VAL A 157 21.02 -13.81 -0.94
N ARG A 158 20.79 -12.74 -0.15
CA ARG A 158 21.08 -12.78 1.29
C ARG A 158 20.25 -13.82 2.04
N SER A 159 19.05 -14.13 1.56
CA SER A 159 18.15 -15.09 2.22
C SER A 159 18.69 -16.51 2.32
N PHE A 160 19.71 -16.86 1.53
CA PHE A 160 20.36 -18.17 1.63
C PHE A 160 21.22 -18.33 2.90
N TRP A 161 21.60 -17.23 3.53
CA TRP A 161 22.30 -17.20 4.83
C TRP A 161 21.37 -16.91 6.00
N ALA A 162 20.08 -16.67 5.75
CA ALA A 162 19.11 -16.40 6.80
C ALA A 162 18.80 -17.69 7.61
N PRO A 163 18.63 -17.58 8.93
CA PRO A 163 18.26 -18.73 9.76
C PRO A 163 16.83 -19.20 9.43
N SER A 164 16.56 -20.49 9.57
CA SER A 164 15.31 -21.12 9.15
C SER A 164 14.05 -20.52 9.82
N HIS A 165 14.18 -20.01 11.05
CA HIS A 165 13.09 -19.36 11.77
C HIS A 165 12.71 -17.98 11.20
N ALA A 166 13.63 -17.31 10.49
CA ALA A 166 13.41 -16.01 9.87
C ALA A 166 12.80 -16.11 8.46
N LEU A 167 12.70 -17.34 7.90
CA LEU A 167 12.15 -17.54 6.56
C LEU A 167 10.62 -17.47 6.57
N ALA A 168 10.03 -16.81 5.56
CA ALA A 168 8.59 -16.76 5.33
C ALA A 168 8.05 -18.15 4.90
N LEU A 169 6.85 -18.51 5.35
CA LEU A 169 6.25 -19.82 5.02
C LEU A 169 5.95 -19.95 3.53
N GLY A 170 5.39 -18.91 2.92
CA GLY A 170 4.98 -18.90 1.52
C GLY A 170 6.13 -18.68 0.52
N GLY A 171 7.31 -18.25 0.99
CA GLY A 171 8.43 -17.86 0.13
C GLY A 171 9.58 -18.86 0.04
N ASN A 172 9.40 -20.11 0.50
CA ASN A 172 10.41 -21.16 0.49
C ASN A 172 9.85 -22.43 -0.14
N THR A 173 9.33 -22.31 -1.35
CA THR A 173 8.64 -23.39 -2.08
C THR A 173 9.59 -24.32 -2.82
N GLY A 174 10.87 -23.93 -2.94
CA GLY A 174 11.87 -24.58 -3.77
C GLY A 174 11.84 -24.18 -5.25
N ASN A 175 10.93 -23.28 -5.63
CA ASN A 175 10.89 -22.69 -6.96
C ASN A 175 11.58 -21.30 -6.94
N PRO A 176 12.77 -21.15 -7.56
CA PRO A 176 13.55 -19.91 -7.46
C PRO A 176 12.82 -18.65 -7.94
N LEU A 177 12.01 -18.77 -9.00
CA LEU A 177 11.28 -17.63 -9.56
C LEU A 177 10.15 -17.18 -8.64
N TYR A 178 9.42 -18.15 -8.08
CA TYR A 178 8.35 -17.87 -7.13
C TYR A 178 8.90 -17.32 -5.81
N ASP A 179 9.98 -17.92 -5.30
CA ASP A 179 10.60 -17.53 -4.05
C ASP A 179 11.28 -16.15 -4.16
N PHE A 180 11.82 -15.78 -5.34
CA PHE A 180 12.28 -14.42 -5.63
C PHE A 180 11.12 -13.40 -5.61
N PHE A 181 9.99 -13.77 -6.21
CA PHE A 181 8.83 -12.89 -6.33
C PHE A 181 8.18 -12.62 -4.97
N ILE A 182 7.87 -13.66 -4.21
CA ILE A 182 7.21 -13.54 -2.89
C ILE A 182 8.18 -13.05 -1.80
N GLY A 183 9.44 -13.49 -1.85
CA GLY A 183 10.43 -13.22 -0.82
C GLY A 183 10.59 -14.36 0.18
N ARG A 184 11.86 -14.77 0.38
CA ARG A 184 12.19 -15.91 1.24
C ARG A 184 12.28 -15.56 2.71
N GLU A 185 12.78 -14.36 3.04
CA GLU A 185 12.92 -13.88 4.41
C GLU A 185 11.71 -13.04 4.83
N LEU A 186 11.18 -13.29 6.03
CA LEU A 186 9.95 -12.63 6.52
C LEU A 186 10.21 -11.15 6.84
N ASN A 187 11.19 -10.86 7.67
CA ASN A 187 11.54 -9.51 8.10
C ASN A 187 13.06 -9.32 8.02
N PRO A 188 13.61 -9.07 6.81
CA PRO A 188 15.05 -8.90 6.61
C PRO A 188 15.55 -7.64 7.32
N ARG A 189 16.62 -7.79 8.13
CA ARG A 189 17.20 -6.69 8.92
C ARG A 189 18.70 -6.54 8.71
N ILE A 190 19.17 -5.31 8.86
CA ILE A 190 20.58 -4.94 9.00
C ILE A 190 20.72 -4.33 10.40
N GLY A 191 21.16 -5.14 11.39
CA GLY A 191 21.11 -4.74 12.80
C GLY A 191 19.67 -4.54 13.27
N SER A 192 19.33 -3.34 13.73
CA SER A 192 17.97 -2.97 14.14
C SER A 192 17.09 -2.44 12.98
N PHE A 193 17.68 -2.16 11.82
CA PHE A 193 17.00 -1.59 10.67
C PHE A 193 16.23 -2.67 9.90
N ASP A 194 14.91 -2.62 9.94
CA ASP A 194 14.01 -3.52 9.23
C ASP A 194 13.74 -2.98 7.82
N LEU A 195 14.19 -3.73 6.81
CA LEU A 195 14.11 -3.30 5.40
C LEU A 195 12.67 -3.27 4.90
N LYS A 196 11.86 -4.27 5.27
CA LYS A 196 10.45 -4.35 4.84
C LYS A 196 9.62 -3.23 5.43
N TYR A 197 9.64 -3.10 6.76
CA TYR A 197 8.91 -2.05 7.47
C TYR A 197 9.33 -0.63 7.03
N PHE A 198 10.61 -0.43 6.73
CA PHE A 198 11.12 0.83 6.20
C PHE A 198 10.53 1.12 4.81
N CYS A 199 10.61 0.18 3.86
CA CYS A 199 10.12 0.38 2.50
C CYS A 199 8.61 0.61 2.47
N GLU A 200 7.85 -0.15 3.24
CA GLU A 200 6.38 -0.07 3.29
C GLU A 200 5.87 1.32 3.72
N LEU A 201 6.55 1.97 4.66
CA LEU A 201 6.01 3.17 5.29
C LEU A 201 6.69 4.48 4.90
N ARG A 202 7.90 4.48 4.34
CA ARG A 202 8.65 5.73 4.21
C ARG A 202 8.92 6.16 2.79
N PRO A 203 9.82 5.56 2.03
CA PRO A 203 10.26 6.17 0.78
C PRO A 203 9.13 6.30 -0.23
N GLY A 204 8.33 5.25 -0.43
CA GLY A 204 7.24 5.26 -1.41
C GLY A 204 6.00 5.99 -0.92
N LEU A 205 5.57 5.73 0.32
CA LEU A 205 4.34 6.32 0.86
C LEU A 205 4.46 7.84 1.03
N ILE A 206 5.57 8.32 1.62
CA ILE A 206 5.83 9.76 1.74
C ILE A 206 6.22 10.35 0.37
N GLY A 207 6.96 9.59 -0.45
CA GLY A 207 7.32 9.97 -1.82
C GLY A 207 6.10 10.24 -2.71
N TRP A 208 5.03 9.47 -2.55
CA TRP A 208 3.74 9.73 -3.23
C TRP A 208 3.21 11.14 -2.94
N VAL A 209 3.21 11.56 -1.68
CA VAL A 209 2.77 12.92 -1.29
C VAL A 209 3.69 13.99 -1.87
N VAL A 210 5.00 13.76 -1.87
CA VAL A 210 6.00 14.68 -2.43
C VAL A 210 5.83 14.83 -3.94
N ILE A 211 5.61 13.74 -4.66
CA ILE A 211 5.32 13.74 -6.10
C ILE A 211 4.03 14.53 -6.38
N ASN A 212 2.96 14.28 -5.62
CA ASN A 212 1.71 15.02 -5.77
C ASN A 212 1.89 16.52 -5.54
N PHE A 213 2.67 16.90 -4.55
CA PHE A 213 2.99 18.30 -4.31
C PHE A 213 3.79 18.90 -5.48
N GLY A 214 4.70 18.14 -6.07
CA GLY A 214 5.40 18.55 -7.31
C GLY A 214 4.42 18.80 -8.47
N MET A 215 3.38 17.95 -8.62
CA MET A 215 2.32 18.16 -9.63
C MET A 215 1.52 19.45 -9.36
N LEU A 216 1.17 19.70 -8.08
CA LEU A 216 0.52 20.95 -7.68
C LEU A 216 1.39 22.17 -8.01
N MET A 217 2.68 22.13 -7.71
CA MET A 217 3.63 23.21 -8.03
C MET A 217 3.77 23.39 -9.54
N LYS A 218 3.74 22.32 -10.33
CA LYS A 218 3.72 22.39 -11.79
C LYS A 218 2.45 23.08 -12.33
N GLU A 219 1.32 22.79 -11.74
CA GLU A 219 0.07 23.48 -12.10
C GLU A 219 0.14 24.98 -11.78
N VAL A 220 0.70 25.35 -10.61
CA VAL A 220 0.93 26.75 -10.22
C VAL A 220 1.87 27.46 -11.22
N GLU A 221 2.95 26.79 -11.63
CA GLU A 221 3.89 27.31 -12.63
C GLU A 221 3.19 27.57 -13.96
N LEU A 222 2.33 26.68 -14.43
CA LEU A 222 1.64 26.78 -15.71
C LEU A 222 0.45 27.76 -15.71
N ARG A 223 -0.25 27.92 -14.57
CA ARG A 223 -1.54 28.62 -14.50
C ARG A 223 -1.61 29.75 -13.47
N GLY A 224 -0.53 29.96 -12.70
CA GLY A 224 -0.44 30.99 -11.66
C GLY A 224 -1.10 30.63 -10.32
N SER A 225 -1.99 29.63 -10.28
CA SER A 225 -2.66 29.18 -9.06
C SER A 225 -3.10 27.71 -9.17
N PRO A 226 -3.20 26.97 -8.05
CA PRO A 226 -3.71 25.62 -8.08
C PRO A 226 -5.22 25.61 -8.28
N SER A 227 -5.72 24.66 -9.09
CA SER A 227 -7.15 24.43 -9.24
C SER A 227 -7.76 23.78 -7.97
N LEU A 228 -9.08 23.96 -7.77
CA LEU A 228 -9.80 23.28 -6.69
C LEU A 228 -9.71 21.76 -6.82
N ALA A 229 -9.71 21.22 -8.04
CA ALA A 229 -9.53 19.79 -8.28
C ALA A 229 -8.17 19.29 -7.79
N MET A 230 -7.08 19.98 -8.13
CA MET A 230 -5.71 19.65 -7.70
C MET A 230 -5.56 19.73 -6.18
N MET A 231 -6.16 20.77 -5.56
CA MET A 231 -6.13 20.93 -4.10
C MET A 231 -6.86 19.78 -3.39
N LEU A 232 -8.03 19.35 -3.88
CA LEU A 232 -8.78 18.23 -3.30
C LEU A 232 -8.00 16.92 -3.41
N VAL A 233 -7.44 16.59 -4.58
CA VAL A 233 -6.63 15.38 -4.77
C VAL A 233 -5.44 15.36 -3.81
N ASN A 234 -4.66 16.43 -3.78
CA ASN A 234 -3.50 16.54 -2.88
C ASN A 234 -3.90 16.41 -1.40
N SER A 235 -4.97 17.11 -0.99
CA SER A 235 -5.43 17.11 0.40
C SER A 235 -5.92 15.74 0.84
N PHE A 236 -6.69 15.05 0.00
CA PHE A 236 -7.22 13.71 0.32
C PHE A 236 -6.12 12.67 0.45
N GLN A 237 -5.19 12.66 -0.50
CA GLN A 237 -4.08 11.71 -0.49
C GLN A 237 -3.07 12.02 0.62
N LEU A 238 -2.82 13.30 0.91
CA LEU A 238 -2.04 13.70 2.10
C LEU A 238 -2.72 13.23 3.41
N LEU A 239 -4.04 13.43 3.54
CA LEU A 239 -4.78 12.96 4.71
C LEU A 239 -4.65 11.45 4.89
N TYR A 240 -4.76 10.69 3.81
CA TYR A 240 -4.63 9.23 3.82
C TYR A 240 -3.24 8.79 4.30
N VAL A 241 -2.18 9.36 3.74
CA VAL A 241 -0.80 9.05 4.12
C VAL A 241 -0.51 9.50 5.56
N ALA A 242 -0.96 10.71 5.94
CA ALA A 242 -0.80 11.22 7.29
C ALA A 242 -1.50 10.33 8.33
N ASP A 243 -2.71 9.86 8.02
CA ASP A 243 -3.44 8.93 8.89
C ASP A 243 -2.75 7.57 9.02
N ALA A 244 -2.24 7.02 7.91
CA ALA A 244 -1.50 5.77 7.92
C ALA A 244 -0.24 5.87 8.82
N LEU A 245 0.53 6.94 8.69
CA LEU A 245 1.73 7.18 9.48
C LEU A 245 1.43 7.57 10.93
N TRP A 246 0.32 8.28 11.20
CA TRP A 246 -0.14 8.54 12.57
C TRP A 246 -0.49 7.26 13.31
N ASN A 247 -1.07 6.29 12.60
CA ASN A 247 -1.45 4.99 13.13
C ASN A 247 -0.46 3.89 12.73
N GLU A 248 0.80 4.23 12.52
CA GLU A 248 1.89 3.39 12.02
C GLU A 248 1.97 2.02 12.74
N GLU A 249 1.70 2.00 14.04
CA GLU A 249 1.71 0.78 14.85
C GLU A 249 0.73 -0.30 14.34
N ALA A 250 -0.36 0.09 13.66
CA ALA A 250 -1.34 -0.83 13.12
C ALA A 250 -0.76 -1.72 12.01
N VAL A 251 0.26 -1.25 11.30
CA VAL A 251 0.92 -2.01 10.23
C VAL A 251 1.61 -3.27 10.74
N LEU A 252 2.07 -3.26 12.00
CA LEU A 252 2.76 -4.39 12.64
C LEU A 252 1.88 -5.64 12.76
N THR A 253 0.56 -5.53 12.51
CA THR A 253 -0.39 -6.64 12.54
C THR A 253 -0.94 -7.00 11.15
N THR A 254 -0.48 -6.33 10.10
CA THR A 254 -0.90 -6.62 8.70
C THR A 254 -0.29 -7.92 8.20
N MET A 255 -0.91 -8.50 7.17
CA MET A 255 -0.39 -9.71 6.52
C MET A 255 0.99 -9.48 5.92
N ASP A 256 1.22 -8.30 5.39
CA ASP A 256 2.47 -7.90 4.76
C ASP A 256 3.65 -8.03 5.74
N ILE A 257 3.47 -7.62 7.01
CA ILE A 257 4.51 -7.73 8.05
C ILE A 257 4.60 -9.12 8.69
N VAL A 258 3.46 -9.78 8.94
CA VAL A 258 3.45 -11.00 9.78
C VAL A 258 3.47 -12.30 9.00
N HIS A 259 3.19 -12.28 7.70
CA HIS A 259 3.02 -13.48 6.88
C HIS A 259 3.85 -13.47 5.60
N ASP A 260 3.78 -12.37 4.83
CA ASP A 260 4.38 -12.32 3.50
C ASP A 260 5.91 -12.09 3.59
N GLY A 261 6.68 -12.78 2.74
CA GLY A 261 8.11 -12.56 2.62
C GLY A 261 8.40 -11.20 1.96
N PHE A 262 9.60 -10.68 2.16
CA PHE A 262 10.01 -9.44 1.50
C PHE A 262 10.80 -9.75 0.24
N GLY A 263 10.09 -9.88 -0.88
CA GLY A 263 10.61 -10.12 -2.22
C GLY A 263 10.19 -9.05 -3.21
N PHE A 264 10.31 -9.35 -4.51
CA PHE A 264 10.00 -8.40 -5.58
C PHE A 264 8.59 -7.80 -5.46
N MET A 265 7.60 -8.60 -5.10
CA MET A 265 6.21 -8.16 -5.01
C MET A 265 6.04 -6.94 -4.09
N LEU A 266 6.53 -7.03 -2.84
CA LEU A 266 6.42 -5.92 -1.87
C LEU A 266 7.45 -4.83 -2.16
N VAL A 267 8.69 -5.18 -2.50
CA VAL A 267 9.73 -4.17 -2.82
C VAL A 267 9.30 -3.26 -3.97
N PHE A 268 8.80 -3.87 -5.06
CA PHE A 268 8.30 -3.10 -6.20
C PHE A 268 7.02 -2.34 -5.84
N GLY A 269 6.12 -2.95 -5.06
CA GLY A 269 4.93 -2.32 -4.54
C GLY A 269 5.24 -1.02 -3.81
N ASP A 270 6.16 -1.09 -2.87
CA ASP A 270 6.51 0.01 -1.98
C ASP A 270 7.31 1.12 -2.67
N LEU A 271 8.28 0.75 -3.54
CA LEU A 271 9.23 1.72 -4.09
C LEU A 271 8.83 2.28 -5.47
N ALA A 272 8.06 1.53 -6.25
CA ALA A 272 7.70 1.93 -7.61
C ALA A 272 6.19 2.01 -7.84
N TRP A 273 5.41 1.03 -7.40
CA TRP A 273 3.98 1.01 -7.67
C TRP A 273 3.23 2.11 -6.91
N VAL A 274 3.36 2.17 -5.59
CA VAL A 274 2.67 3.16 -4.75
C VAL A 274 3.00 4.59 -5.15
N PRO A 275 4.28 5.04 -5.16
CA PRO A 275 4.57 6.45 -5.39
C PRO A 275 4.21 6.94 -6.79
N PHE A 276 4.23 6.07 -7.80
CA PHE A 276 4.05 6.47 -9.20
C PHE A 276 2.68 6.18 -9.80
N THR A 277 1.87 5.30 -9.19
CA THR A 277 0.54 4.99 -9.74
C THR A 277 -0.62 5.50 -8.88
N TYR A 278 -0.42 5.69 -7.57
CA TYR A 278 -1.50 6.15 -6.69
C TYR A 278 -1.82 7.65 -6.87
N GLY A 279 -0.86 8.44 -7.35
CA GLY A 279 -1.00 9.88 -7.63
C GLY A 279 -1.28 10.23 -9.10
N LEU A 280 -1.73 9.28 -9.94
CA LEU A 280 -1.99 9.53 -11.36
C LEU A 280 -3.03 10.65 -11.60
N GLN A 281 -3.96 10.86 -10.66
CA GLN A 281 -4.94 11.94 -10.72
C GLN A 281 -4.26 13.32 -10.72
N ALA A 282 -3.25 13.52 -9.87
CA ALA A 282 -2.51 14.78 -9.82
C ALA A 282 -1.72 15.00 -11.11
N ALA A 283 -1.03 13.97 -11.63
CA ALA A 283 -0.30 14.05 -12.90
C ALA A 283 -1.24 14.33 -14.08
N PHE A 284 -2.42 13.69 -14.13
CA PHE A 284 -3.45 13.93 -15.11
C PHE A 284 -3.96 15.39 -15.10
N LEU A 285 -4.23 15.95 -13.93
CA LEU A 285 -4.75 17.32 -13.78
C LEU A 285 -3.75 18.40 -14.25
N VAL A 286 -2.46 18.12 -14.24
CA VAL A 286 -1.45 19.04 -14.80
C VAL A 286 -1.71 19.30 -16.29
N VAL A 287 -2.05 18.24 -17.03
CA VAL A 287 -2.27 18.30 -18.48
C VAL A 287 -3.74 18.59 -18.82
N HIS A 288 -4.67 18.05 -18.04
CA HIS A 288 -6.12 18.14 -18.25
C HIS A 288 -6.80 18.91 -17.12
N PRO A 289 -6.72 20.25 -17.12
CA PRO A 289 -7.31 21.07 -16.06
C PRO A 289 -8.83 20.90 -16.03
N GLN A 290 -9.37 20.80 -14.83
CA GLN A 290 -10.80 20.63 -14.62
C GLN A 290 -11.37 21.83 -13.85
N THR A 291 -12.48 22.36 -14.36
CA THR A 291 -13.29 23.35 -13.62
C THR A 291 -14.27 22.62 -12.72
N LEU A 292 -14.13 22.77 -11.42
CA LEU A 292 -14.99 22.12 -10.45
C LEU A 292 -15.92 23.14 -9.80
N SER A 293 -17.25 22.93 -9.92
CA SER A 293 -18.21 23.77 -9.22
C SER A 293 -18.19 23.49 -7.72
N TRP A 294 -18.51 24.47 -6.89
CA TRP A 294 -18.55 24.32 -5.44
C TRP A 294 -19.51 23.21 -5.00
N LEU A 295 -20.64 23.01 -5.68
CA LEU A 295 -21.57 21.93 -5.37
C LEU A 295 -20.94 20.55 -5.58
N LYS A 296 -20.23 20.35 -6.68
CA LYS A 296 -19.49 19.11 -6.95
C LYS A 296 -18.36 18.90 -5.93
N ALA A 297 -17.63 19.97 -5.60
CA ALA A 297 -16.56 19.91 -4.61
C ALA A 297 -17.09 19.49 -3.23
N MET A 298 -18.21 20.07 -2.78
CA MET A 298 -18.87 19.71 -1.52
C MET A 298 -19.33 18.25 -1.50
N PHE A 299 -19.91 17.77 -2.60
CA PHE A 299 -20.29 16.36 -2.74
C PHE A 299 -19.06 15.43 -2.61
N ILE A 300 -17.98 15.73 -3.34
CA ILE A 300 -16.75 14.94 -3.32
C ILE A 300 -16.10 14.97 -1.93
N LEU A 301 -16.05 16.14 -1.29
CA LEU A 301 -15.56 16.29 0.08
C LEU A 301 -16.38 15.45 1.07
N SER A 302 -17.71 15.48 0.94
CA SER A 302 -18.61 14.67 1.77
C SER A 302 -18.39 13.17 1.55
N LEU A 303 -18.23 12.73 0.31
CA LEU A 303 -17.97 11.33 -0.02
C LEU A 303 -16.66 10.86 0.60
N ASN A 304 -15.58 11.65 0.48
CA ASN A 304 -14.29 11.34 1.10
C ASN A 304 -14.42 11.29 2.63
N GLY A 305 -15.12 12.25 3.23
CA GLY A 305 -15.37 12.30 4.68
C GLY A 305 -16.15 11.10 5.20
N ILE A 306 -17.19 10.66 4.48
CA ILE A 306 -17.97 9.46 4.82
C ILE A 306 -17.08 8.21 4.72
N GLY A 307 -16.33 8.07 3.62
CA GLY A 307 -15.39 6.96 3.44
C GLY A 307 -14.35 6.90 4.57
N TYR A 308 -13.74 8.03 4.90
CA TYR A 308 -12.77 8.14 5.99
C TYR A 308 -13.39 7.79 7.35
N TYR A 309 -14.60 8.26 7.63
CA TYR A 309 -15.32 7.97 8.88
C TYR A 309 -15.60 6.46 9.01
N ILE A 310 -16.10 5.81 7.96
CA ILE A 310 -16.35 4.36 7.95
C ILE A 310 -15.03 3.61 8.17
N PHE A 311 -13.98 3.96 7.41
CA PHE A 311 -12.66 3.34 7.51
C PHE A 311 -12.10 3.42 8.94
N ARG A 312 -12.09 4.62 9.54
CA ARG A 312 -11.52 4.81 10.87
C ARG A 312 -12.35 4.17 11.98
N LYS A 313 -13.67 4.32 11.94
CA LYS A 313 -14.57 3.79 12.99
C LYS A 313 -14.61 2.27 12.97
N SER A 314 -14.65 1.64 11.80
CA SER A 314 -14.64 0.17 11.69
C SER A 314 -13.31 -0.42 12.17
N ASN A 315 -12.17 0.15 11.76
CA ASN A 315 -10.86 -0.28 12.23
C ASN A 315 -10.69 -0.05 13.75
N SER A 316 -11.11 1.11 14.27
CA SER A 316 -11.05 1.40 15.70
C SER A 316 -11.91 0.44 16.52
N GLN A 317 -13.13 0.13 16.07
CA GLN A 317 -14.03 -0.84 16.74
C GLN A 317 -13.39 -2.23 16.83
N LYS A 318 -12.83 -2.73 15.74
CA LYS A 318 -12.16 -4.04 15.69
C LYS A 318 -10.90 -4.05 16.57
N ASN A 319 -10.11 -2.99 16.52
CA ASN A 319 -8.90 -2.87 17.31
C ASN A 319 -9.22 -2.81 18.82
N GLN A 320 -10.19 -1.98 19.23
CA GLN A 320 -10.64 -1.88 20.62
C GLN A 320 -11.18 -3.22 21.13
N PHE A 321 -12.03 -3.90 20.34
CA PHE A 321 -12.55 -5.22 20.69
C PHE A 321 -11.44 -6.27 20.86
N ARG A 322 -10.40 -6.24 20.02
CA ARG A 322 -9.26 -7.17 20.15
C ARG A 322 -8.37 -6.88 21.35
N ARG A 323 -8.26 -5.60 21.72
CA ARG A 323 -7.39 -5.14 22.84
C ARG A 323 -8.08 -5.33 24.17
N ASP A 324 -9.34 -4.92 24.26
CA ASP A 324 -10.15 -4.99 25.48
C ASP A 324 -11.64 -5.20 25.14
N PRO A 325 -12.11 -6.46 25.09
CA PRO A 325 -13.51 -6.78 24.82
C PRO A 325 -14.52 -6.25 25.85
N THR A 326 -14.04 -5.86 27.04
CA THR A 326 -14.88 -5.36 28.14
C THR A 326 -15.07 -3.84 28.09
N HIS A 327 -14.34 -3.15 27.21
CA HIS A 327 -14.44 -1.70 27.07
C HIS A 327 -15.87 -1.24 26.72
N PRO A 328 -16.39 -0.18 27.36
CA PRO A 328 -17.79 0.27 27.21
C PRO A 328 -18.27 0.47 25.77
N THR A 329 -17.37 0.85 24.85
CA THR A 329 -17.72 1.09 23.44
C THR A 329 -17.92 -0.18 22.62
N VAL A 330 -17.52 -1.35 23.12
CA VAL A 330 -17.56 -2.63 22.38
C VAL A 330 -18.20 -3.78 23.17
N THR A 331 -18.42 -3.63 24.49
CA THR A 331 -18.93 -4.68 25.36
C THR A 331 -20.35 -5.14 25.00
N GLY A 332 -21.17 -4.26 24.40
CA GLY A 332 -22.53 -4.58 23.93
C GLY A 332 -22.61 -5.23 22.54
N LEU A 333 -21.46 -5.47 21.88
CA LEU A 333 -21.45 -6.05 20.54
C LEU A 333 -21.69 -7.56 20.56
N GLU A 334 -22.55 -8.02 19.67
CA GLU A 334 -22.77 -9.45 19.47
C GLU A 334 -21.58 -10.12 18.85
N THR A 335 -21.28 -11.33 19.30
CA THR A 335 -20.11 -12.08 18.86
C THR A 335 -20.39 -13.56 18.73
N ILE A 336 -19.65 -14.26 17.86
CA ILE A 336 -19.61 -15.71 17.76
C ILE A 336 -18.32 -16.20 18.43
N ALA A 337 -18.44 -17.14 19.37
CA ALA A 337 -17.28 -17.80 19.96
C ALA A 337 -16.66 -18.80 18.97
N THR A 338 -15.34 -18.92 18.99
CA THR A 338 -14.62 -19.88 18.12
C THR A 338 -13.83 -20.88 18.97
N ALA A 339 -13.54 -22.05 18.41
CA ALA A 339 -12.72 -23.08 19.05
C ALA A 339 -11.30 -22.62 19.40
N THR A 340 -10.82 -21.54 18.78
CA THR A 340 -9.49 -20.95 19.07
C THR A 340 -9.49 -20.02 20.28
N GLY A 341 -10.63 -19.86 20.99
CA GLY A 341 -10.79 -18.92 22.11
C GLY A 341 -10.98 -17.45 21.66
N LYS A 342 -10.88 -17.16 20.37
CA LYS A 342 -11.18 -15.81 19.80
C LYS A 342 -12.68 -15.68 19.54
N ARG A 343 -13.15 -14.44 19.47
CA ARG A 343 -14.56 -14.12 19.15
C ARG A 343 -14.64 -13.33 17.84
N LEU A 344 -15.66 -13.61 17.03
CA LEU A 344 -15.94 -12.90 15.78
C LEU A 344 -17.08 -11.91 16.01
N LEU A 345 -16.89 -10.66 15.62
CA LEU A 345 -17.90 -9.60 15.70
C LEU A 345 -18.97 -9.82 14.63
N VAL A 346 -20.24 -9.82 15.01
CA VAL A 346 -21.41 -9.96 14.12
C VAL A 346 -22.40 -8.79 14.25
N SER A 347 -22.02 -7.73 14.92
CA SER A 347 -22.79 -6.50 15.05
C SER A 347 -21.90 -5.26 14.94
N GLY A 348 -22.50 -4.07 14.99
CA GLY A 348 -21.80 -2.82 14.72
C GLY A 348 -21.34 -2.75 13.26
N TRP A 349 -20.18 -2.15 13.00
CA TRP A 349 -19.63 -2.05 11.66
C TRP A 349 -19.39 -3.41 11.00
N TRP A 350 -18.89 -4.38 11.77
CA TRP A 350 -18.55 -5.74 11.32
C TRP A 350 -19.74 -6.69 11.20
N GLY A 351 -20.94 -6.22 11.55
CA GLY A 351 -22.21 -6.89 11.30
C GLY A 351 -22.90 -6.42 10.02
N PHE A 352 -22.48 -5.29 9.46
CA PHE A 352 -23.05 -4.73 8.25
C PHE A 352 -22.49 -5.38 6.98
N VAL A 353 -21.15 -5.46 6.88
CA VAL A 353 -20.41 -6.23 5.89
C VAL A 353 -19.18 -6.83 6.57
N ARG A 354 -18.56 -7.85 5.95
CA ARG A 354 -17.36 -8.51 6.51
C ARG A 354 -16.13 -7.61 6.54
N HIS A 355 -16.05 -6.66 5.59
CA HIS A 355 -14.94 -5.71 5.44
C HIS A 355 -15.44 -4.26 5.29
N PRO A 356 -16.03 -3.67 6.34
CA PRO A 356 -16.51 -2.29 6.29
C PRO A 356 -15.39 -1.27 6.09
N ASN A 357 -14.18 -1.58 6.55
CA ASN A 357 -13.00 -0.78 6.30
C ASN A 357 -12.63 -0.72 4.81
N TYR A 358 -12.77 -1.81 4.06
CA TYR A 358 -12.56 -1.82 2.61
C TYR A 358 -13.60 -0.97 1.89
N LEU A 359 -14.86 -1.01 2.33
CA LEU A 359 -15.91 -0.14 1.78
C LEU A 359 -15.55 1.33 1.97
N GLY A 360 -15.13 1.73 3.18
CA GLY A 360 -14.69 3.10 3.47
C GLY A 360 -13.50 3.52 2.60
N ASP A 361 -12.54 2.62 2.42
CA ASP A 361 -11.34 2.84 1.64
C ASP A 361 -11.65 3.05 0.15
N LEU A 362 -12.57 2.24 -0.42
CA LEU A 362 -13.03 2.38 -1.80
C LEU A 362 -13.82 3.67 -2.05
N LEU A 363 -14.59 4.14 -1.07
CA LEU A 363 -15.29 5.43 -1.15
C LEU A 363 -14.28 6.59 -1.21
N MET A 364 -13.21 6.55 -0.40
CA MET A 364 -12.13 7.53 -0.48
C MET A 364 -11.41 7.45 -1.83
N ALA A 365 -11.06 6.25 -2.30
CA ALA A 365 -10.41 6.05 -3.60
C ALA A 365 -11.25 6.62 -4.76
N LEU A 366 -12.56 6.42 -4.74
CA LEU A 366 -13.47 7.03 -5.70
C LEU A 366 -13.46 8.55 -5.61
N ALA A 367 -13.51 9.10 -4.39
CA ALA A 367 -13.45 10.54 -4.15
C ALA A 367 -12.18 11.20 -4.69
N TRP A 368 -11.04 10.48 -4.74
CA TRP A 368 -9.80 10.99 -5.34
C TRP A 368 -9.87 11.12 -6.86
N SER A 369 -10.66 10.28 -7.52
CA SER A 369 -10.80 10.26 -8.99
C SER A 369 -11.83 11.27 -9.52
N LEU A 370 -12.90 11.54 -8.76
CA LEU A 370 -14.01 12.40 -9.16
C LEU A 370 -13.60 13.85 -9.53
N PRO A 371 -12.61 14.49 -8.89
CA PRO A 371 -12.13 15.82 -9.30
C PRO A 371 -11.61 15.88 -10.74
N CYS A 372 -11.18 14.74 -11.30
CA CYS A 372 -10.67 14.65 -12.67
C CYS A 372 -11.78 14.60 -13.75
N GLY A 373 -13.07 14.59 -13.36
CA GLY A 373 -14.20 14.48 -14.29
C GLY A 373 -14.33 13.08 -14.88
N PHE A 374 -15.20 12.93 -15.90
CA PHE A 374 -15.57 11.63 -16.48
C PHE A 374 -15.14 11.47 -17.95
N SER A 375 -14.33 12.39 -18.47
CA SER A 375 -13.89 12.35 -19.87
C SER A 375 -12.87 11.24 -20.17
N HIS A 376 -12.13 10.79 -19.14
CA HIS A 376 -11.07 9.79 -19.28
C HIS A 376 -11.15 8.75 -18.17
N ILE A 377 -10.83 7.51 -18.51
CA ILE A 377 -10.80 6.41 -17.54
C ILE A 377 -9.51 6.39 -16.71
N LEU A 378 -8.43 6.99 -17.20
CA LEU A 378 -7.11 6.95 -16.57
C LEU A 378 -7.10 7.39 -15.09
N PRO A 379 -7.75 8.51 -14.69
CA PRO A 379 -7.81 8.91 -13.28
C PRO A 379 -8.52 7.89 -12.38
N TYR A 380 -9.32 7.00 -12.95
CA TYR A 380 -10.05 5.93 -12.25
C TYR A 380 -9.25 4.64 -12.15
N PHE A 381 -8.05 4.59 -12.74
CA PHE A 381 -7.16 3.42 -12.66
C PHE A 381 -6.98 2.96 -11.21
N TYR A 382 -6.70 3.89 -10.30
CA TYR A 382 -6.47 3.54 -8.90
C TYR A 382 -7.68 2.85 -8.27
N VAL A 383 -8.87 3.44 -8.35
CA VAL A 383 -10.06 2.85 -7.73
C VAL A 383 -10.43 1.50 -8.34
N ILE A 384 -10.23 1.33 -9.67
CA ILE A 384 -10.47 0.05 -10.36
C ILE A 384 -9.48 -1.01 -9.88
N TYR A 385 -8.18 -0.71 -9.95
CA TYR A 385 -7.11 -1.57 -9.47
C TYR A 385 -7.30 -1.95 -8.00
N PHE A 386 -7.58 -0.95 -7.16
CA PHE A 386 -7.71 -1.13 -5.72
C PHE A 386 -8.94 -1.97 -5.36
N THR A 387 -10.04 -1.84 -6.11
CA THR A 387 -11.20 -2.73 -5.97
C THR A 387 -10.81 -4.19 -6.24
N VAL A 388 -10.10 -4.46 -7.33
CA VAL A 388 -9.61 -5.80 -7.67
C VAL A 388 -8.67 -6.33 -6.58
N LEU A 389 -7.75 -5.49 -6.10
CA LEU A 389 -6.82 -5.83 -5.03
C LEU A 389 -7.56 -6.21 -3.72
N LEU A 390 -8.54 -5.41 -3.30
CA LEU A 390 -9.29 -5.66 -2.07
C LEU A 390 -10.20 -6.89 -2.17
N VAL A 391 -10.79 -7.14 -3.34
CA VAL A 391 -11.54 -8.40 -3.59
C VAL A 391 -10.61 -9.62 -3.50
N HIS A 392 -9.42 -9.53 -4.10
CA HIS A 392 -8.43 -10.60 -3.99
C HIS A 392 -7.96 -10.80 -2.53
N ARG A 393 -7.71 -9.71 -1.80
CA ARG A 393 -7.30 -9.75 -0.39
C ARG A 393 -8.40 -10.33 0.50
N GLU A 394 -9.67 -9.98 0.25
CA GLU A 394 -10.82 -10.57 0.93
C GLU A 394 -10.89 -12.08 0.72
N ALA A 395 -10.72 -12.55 -0.51
CA ALA A 395 -10.72 -13.97 -0.82
C ALA A 395 -9.57 -14.76 -0.15
N ARG A 396 -8.40 -14.12 0.05
CA ARG A 396 -7.30 -14.67 0.86
C ARG A 396 -7.68 -14.76 2.34
N ASP A 397 -8.22 -13.68 2.90
CA ASP A 397 -8.65 -13.61 4.31
C ASP A 397 -9.75 -14.64 4.59
N GLU A 398 -10.73 -14.79 3.71
CA GLU A 398 -11.80 -15.80 3.82
C GLU A 398 -11.23 -17.22 3.93
N ARG A 399 -10.29 -17.60 3.05
CA ARG A 399 -9.66 -18.93 3.09
C ARG A 399 -8.92 -19.17 4.40
N GLN A 400 -8.16 -18.19 4.86
CA GLN A 400 -7.41 -18.27 6.12
C GLN A 400 -8.37 -18.34 7.33
N CYS A 401 -9.43 -17.53 7.34
CA CYS A 401 -10.44 -17.55 8.39
C CYS A 401 -11.21 -18.88 8.43
N LYS A 402 -11.56 -19.42 7.26
CA LYS A 402 -12.23 -20.74 7.17
C LYS A 402 -11.34 -21.87 7.69
N ALA A 403 -10.06 -21.88 7.33
CA ALA A 403 -9.09 -22.84 7.84
C ALA A 403 -8.88 -22.73 9.35
N LYS A 404 -8.94 -21.51 9.89
CA LYS A 404 -8.67 -21.20 11.30
C LYS A 404 -9.88 -21.42 12.21
N TYR A 405 -11.09 -21.08 11.77
CA TYR A 405 -12.29 -21.01 12.62
C TYR A 405 -13.33 -22.09 12.27
N GLY A 406 -13.19 -22.79 11.12
CA GLY A 406 -14.07 -23.87 10.71
C GLY A 406 -15.55 -23.48 10.69
N LEU A 407 -16.42 -24.28 11.35
CA LEU A 407 -17.87 -24.05 11.41
C LEU A 407 -18.27 -22.70 12.00
N ALA A 408 -17.49 -22.13 12.91
CA ALA A 408 -17.77 -20.79 13.44
C ALA A 408 -17.64 -19.72 12.35
N TRP A 409 -16.77 -19.92 11.36
CA TRP A 409 -16.65 -19.04 10.20
C TRP A 409 -17.86 -19.20 9.26
N ASP A 410 -18.34 -20.42 9.03
CA ASP A 410 -19.53 -20.63 8.21
C ASP A 410 -20.78 -19.97 8.87
N THR A 411 -20.92 -20.08 10.20
CA THR A 411 -21.96 -19.38 10.96
C THR A 411 -21.83 -17.86 10.84
N TYR A 412 -20.61 -17.34 10.92
CA TYR A 412 -20.31 -15.91 10.71
C TYR A 412 -20.75 -15.46 9.31
N CYS A 413 -20.38 -16.21 8.27
CA CYS A 413 -20.71 -15.90 6.89
C CYS A 413 -22.23 -15.90 6.64
N HIS A 414 -22.97 -16.75 7.34
CA HIS A 414 -24.42 -16.76 7.27
C HIS A 414 -25.07 -15.54 7.96
N ARG A 415 -24.48 -15.12 9.09
CA ARG A 415 -24.94 -13.92 9.83
C ARG A 415 -24.61 -12.62 9.09
N VAL A 416 -23.41 -12.54 8.45
CA VAL A 416 -22.91 -11.38 7.72
C VAL A 416 -22.62 -11.80 6.27
N PRO A 417 -23.65 -11.84 5.41
CA PRO A 417 -23.54 -12.43 4.08
C PRO A 417 -22.68 -11.60 3.13
N TYR A 418 -22.73 -10.28 3.23
CA TYR A 418 -22.03 -9.38 2.32
C TYR A 418 -20.55 -9.19 2.70
N ARG A 419 -19.69 -9.22 1.70
CA ARG A 419 -18.23 -9.16 1.88
C ARG A 419 -17.73 -7.72 2.01
N ILE A 420 -17.97 -6.89 0.98
CA ILE A 420 -17.53 -5.49 0.91
C ILE A 420 -18.70 -4.56 0.62
N PHE A 421 -19.48 -4.88 -0.42
CA PHE A 421 -20.59 -4.03 -0.88
C PHE A 421 -21.92 -4.59 -0.36
N PRO A 422 -22.67 -3.81 0.44
CA PRO A 422 -23.97 -4.25 0.93
C PRO A 422 -24.91 -4.59 -0.21
N TYR A 423 -25.59 -5.72 -0.12
CA TYR A 423 -26.59 -6.24 -1.08
C TYR A 423 -26.03 -6.61 -2.48
N ILE A 424 -24.70 -6.50 -2.71
CA ILE A 424 -24.09 -6.79 -4.01
C ILE A 424 -23.04 -7.91 -3.88
N TYR A 425 -22.07 -7.72 -2.98
CA TYR A 425 -20.92 -8.61 -2.84
C TYR A 425 -20.53 -8.82 -1.39
#